data_c8b06d3e9a67edb211e06925620ed41f
#
_entry.id   c8b06d3e9a67edb211e06925620ed41f
#
_cell.length_a   1.000
_cell.length_b   1.000
_cell.length_c   1.000
_cell.angle_alpha   90.00
_cell.angle_beta   90.00
_cell.angle_gamma   90.00
#
_symmetry.space_group_name_H-M   'P 1'
#
loop_
_entity.id
_entity.type
_entity.pdbx_description
1 polymer ?
#
loop_
_entity_poly.entity_id
_entity_poly.type
_entity_poly.pdbx_seq_one_letter_code
_entity_poly.pdbx_strand_id
1 'polypeptide(L)'
;MGRVLYIDNYYIEEPLVNILYHVRDILNNGKLNHIEEKADEILVTCPNDEHDGGQEKNPDNHINLNDSNGVPYGVFNCFACPAKGSFVHFIALCFSKSDSYAKKWLIKNYGILAEERISLGEPIRLQEQETKKYLDDSFLDKLQPWHPYLQQRHLDRTICEKFKVKYDPNEKQIVFPVYDSKGHLLMAPRRSIQTKFFVLNKDIEKPLYCLGAVQKNNINAVCWCEGPIDCLSFWSHGIPAIASLGSPTIEQIKQVNKSGITVLYLACDNDSAGRAFNAFIKRNLDKRILVQELTYPLSCKDSNDMSEDQWQDFIKKYKLKKVF
;
A
#
# COMPACT_ATOMS: atom_id res chain seq x y z
N MET A 1 30.74 5.64 2.86
CA MET A 1 29.32 5.54 2.48
C MET A 1 28.53 6.23 3.59
N GLY A 2 27.64 7.16 3.24
CA GLY A 2 26.77 7.80 4.23
C GLY A 2 25.90 6.76 4.92
N ARG A 3 25.64 6.96 6.21
CA ARG A 3 24.72 6.11 6.98
C ARG A 3 23.29 6.37 6.51
N VAL A 4 22.46 5.34 6.42
CA VAL A 4 21.14 5.39 5.79
C VAL A 4 20.10 4.84 6.75
N LEU A 5 18.99 5.54 6.93
CA LEU A 5 17.85 5.05 7.69
C LEU A 5 16.91 4.28 6.77
N TYR A 6 16.61 3.02 7.10
CA TYR A 6 15.66 2.19 6.36
C TYR A 6 14.28 2.24 7.00
N ILE A 7 13.27 2.50 6.18
CA ILE A 7 11.84 2.47 6.57
C ILE A 7 11.07 1.69 5.51
N ASP A 8 10.68 0.47 5.79
CA ASP A 8 10.11 -0.48 4.82
C ASP A 8 11.01 -0.64 3.59
N ASN A 9 10.50 -0.33 2.40
CA ASN A 9 11.23 -0.38 1.13
C ASN A 9 11.83 0.98 0.74
N TYR A 10 11.92 1.90 1.67
CA TYR A 10 12.54 3.21 1.45
C TYR A 10 13.82 3.32 2.27
N TYR A 11 14.75 4.07 1.74
CA TYR A 11 15.89 4.55 2.51
C TYR A 11 15.91 6.07 2.50
N ILE A 12 16.47 6.63 3.56
CA ILE A 12 16.63 8.07 3.78
C ILE A 12 18.11 8.33 3.86
N GLU A 13 18.64 9.08 2.90
CA GLU A 13 20.07 9.52 2.87
C GLU A 13 20.26 10.84 3.60
N GLU A 14 19.17 11.60 3.84
CA GLU A 14 19.23 12.86 4.55
C GLU A 14 19.77 12.63 5.98
N PRO A 15 20.80 13.37 6.44
CA PRO A 15 21.28 13.30 7.81
C PRO A 15 20.15 13.52 8.82
N LEU A 16 20.10 12.67 9.87
CA LEU A 16 19.01 12.75 10.86
C LEU A 16 18.94 14.12 11.53
N VAL A 17 20.09 14.78 11.73
CA VAL A 17 20.15 16.13 12.29
C VAL A 17 19.40 17.15 11.44
N ASN A 18 19.50 17.08 10.11
CA ASN A 18 18.77 17.98 9.20
C ASN A 18 17.28 17.74 9.27
N ILE A 19 16.86 16.47 9.40
CA ILE A 19 15.45 16.11 9.59
C ILE A 19 14.92 16.71 10.90
N LEU A 20 15.72 16.66 11.98
CA LEU A 20 15.36 17.25 13.27
C LEU A 20 15.21 18.78 13.19
N TYR A 21 16.09 19.47 12.49
CA TYR A 21 15.95 20.90 12.25
C TYR A 21 14.70 21.23 11.46
N HIS A 22 14.37 20.47 10.42
CA HIS A 22 13.13 20.65 9.65
C HIS A 22 11.88 20.41 10.53
N VAL A 23 11.89 19.35 11.37
CA VAL A 23 10.78 19.10 12.32
C VAL A 23 10.63 20.24 13.31
N ARG A 24 11.73 20.76 13.88
CA ARG A 24 11.73 21.91 14.77
C ARG A 24 11.09 23.14 14.12
N ASP A 25 11.46 23.42 12.88
CA ASP A 25 10.96 24.57 12.12
C ASP A 25 9.46 24.43 11.81
N ILE A 26 8.97 23.22 11.54
CA ILE A 26 7.54 22.94 11.36
C ILE A 26 6.77 23.14 12.66
N LEU A 27 7.30 22.64 13.78
CA LEU A 27 6.58 22.65 15.05
C LEU A 27 6.44 24.07 15.60
N ASN A 28 7.46 24.92 15.47
CA ASN A 28 7.50 26.32 15.93
C ASN A 28 6.89 26.54 17.34
N ASN A 29 6.94 25.51 18.21
CA ASN A 29 6.27 25.44 19.50
C ASN A 29 7.22 25.33 20.70
N GLY A 30 8.54 25.49 20.46
CA GLY A 30 9.59 25.37 21.48
C GLY A 30 10.00 23.93 21.80
N LYS A 31 9.43 22.92 21.18
CA LYS A 31 9.97 21.54 21.19
C LYS A 31 11.27 21.49 20.37
N LEU A 32 12.19 20.60 20.74
CA LEU A 32 13.52 20.45 20.10
C LEU A 32 14.37 21.73 20.18
N ASN A 33 14.36 22.39 21.33
CA ASN A 33 15.14 23.62 21.57
C ASN A 33 16.67 23.38 21.47
N HIS A 34 17.12 22.16 21.79
CA HIS A 34 18.50 21.78 21.67
C HIS A 34 18.66 20.63 20.70
N ILE A 35 19.56 20.77 19.73
CA ILE A 35 19.96 19.74 18.76
C ILE A 35 21.47 19.92 18.57
N GLU A 36 22.25 18.95 19.00
CA GLU A 36 23.73 18.95 18.90
C GLU A 36 24.19 17.62 18.30
N GLU A 37 24.80 17.67 17.11
CA GLU A 37 25.35 16.47 16.47
C GLU A 37 26.79 16.25 16.99
N LYS A 38 27.07 15.02 17.42
CA LYS A 38 28.39 14.51 17.78
C LYS A 38 28.84 13.42 16.83
N ALA A 39 30.02 12.91 16.97
CA ALA A 39 30.58 11.88 16.07
C ALA A 39 29.68 10.62 15.95
N ASP A 40 29.10 10.16 17.05
CA ASP A 40 28.41 8.90 17.17
C ASP A 40 26.94 9.02 17.62
N GLU A 41 26.48 10.22 17.92
CA GLU A 41 25.15 10.47 18.46
C GLU A 41 24.64 11.89 18.16
N ILE A 42 23.33 12.10 18.25
CA ILE A 42 22.75 13.44 18.37
C ILE A 42 22.17 13.58 19.77
N LEU A 43 22.61 14.63 20.48
CA LEU A 43 21.96 15.09 21.71
C LEU A 43 20.80 15.99 21.33
N VAL A 44 19.61 15.69 21.85
CA VAL A 44 18.42 16.44 21.50
C VAL A 44 17.44 16.51 22.67
N THR A 45 16.68 17.59 22.78
CA THR A 45 15.61 17.74 23.76
C THR A 45 14.60 16.61 23.61
N CYS A 46 14.15 16.01 24.70
CA CYS A 46 13.16 14.93 24.67
C CYS A 46 11.78 15.46 24.24
N PRO A 47 11.17 14.91 23.19
CA PRO A 47 9.86 15.37 22.72
C PRO A 47 8.68 14.80 23.50
N ASN A 48 8.91 13.92 24.50
CA ASN A 48 7.86 13.28 25.27
C ASN A 48 7.16 14.32 26.17
N ASP A 49 5.85 14.46 26.00
CA ASP A 49 5.02 15.41 26.76
C ASP A 49 5.02 15.13 28.29
N GLU A 50 5.31 13.90 28.70
CA GLU A 50 5.46 13.50 30.12
C GLU A 50 6.83 13.87 30.72
N HIS A 51 7.76 14.39 29.90
CA HIS A 51 9.09 14.81 30.31
C HIS A 51 9.19 16.35 30.24
N ASP A 52 9.04 17.04 31.37
CA ASP A 52 9.11 18.50 31.53
C ASP A 52 8.35 19.31 30.44
N GLY A 53 7.31 18.72 29.85
CA GLY A 53 6.55 19.33 28.76
C GLY A 53 7.37 19.65 27.52
N GLY A 54 8.53 18.97 27.32
CA GLY A 54 9.44 19.21 26.19
C GLY A 54 10.31 20.46 26.32
N GLN A 55 10.39 21.05 27.54
CA GLN A 55 11.13 22.28 27.81
C GLN A 55 12.37 22.08 28.70
N GLU A 56 12.96 20.89 28.68
CA GLU A 56 14.16 20.62 29.41
C GLU A 56 15.32 21.56 29.03
N LYS A 57 16.13 21.95 30.02
CA LYS A 57 17.29 22.83 29.79
C LYS A 57 18.51 22.10 29.25
N ASN A 58 18.68 20.85 29.63
CA ASN A 58 19.76 19.98 29.17
C ASN A 58 19.17 18.85 28.30
N PRO A 59 19.76 18.51 27.16
CA PRO A 59 19.26 17.43 26.33
C PRO A 59 19.62 16.08 26.95
N ASP A 60 18.62 15.37 27.44
CA ASP A 60 18.77 14.03 28.02
C ASP A 60 18.45 12.90 27.04
N ASN A 61 18.11 13.25 25.80
CA ASN A 61 17.78 12.27 24.77
C ASN A 61 18.92 12.15 23.75
N HIS A 62 19.32 10.91 23.51
CA HIS A 62 20.40 10.55 22.60
C HIS A 62 19.87 9.73 21.44
N ILE A 63 20.22 10.12 20.22
CA ILE A 63 19.92 9.36 19.01
C ILE A 63 21.22 8.79 18.46
N ASN A 64 21.29 7.47 18.33
CA ASN A 64 22.48 6.76 17.89
C ASN A 64 22.79 7.00 16.40
N LEU A 65 24.05 7.37 16.10
CA LEU A 65 24.57 7.51 14.74
C LEU A 65 25.60 6.42 14.39
N ASN A 66 25.85 5.45 15.29
CA ASN A 66 26.92 4.47 15.11
C ASN A 66 26.42 3.03 15.30
N ASP A 67 26.38 2.25 14.21
CA ASP A 67 25.95 0.85 14.25
C ASP A 67 26.99 -0.11 14.83
N SER A 68 28.25 0.33 15.04
CA SER A 68 29.33 -0.56 15.46
C SER A 68 29.23 -1.02 16.92
N ASN A 69 28.37 -0.39 17.72
CA ASN A 69 28.11 -0.75 19.12
C ASN A 69 26.93 -1.72 19.30
N GLY A 70 26.37 -2.24 18.21
CA GLY A 70 25.21 -3.15 18.24
C GLY A 70 23.86 -2.47 18.45
N VAL A 71 23.82 -1.13 18.50
CA VAL A 71 22.58 -0.34 18.53
C VAL A 71 22.31 0.18 17.11
N PRO A 72 21.14 -0.10 16.51
CA PRO A 72 20.86 0.35 15.16
C PRO A 72 20.89 1.87 14.99
N TYR A 73 21.28 2.34 13.79
CA TYR A 73 21.26 3.75 13.42
C TYR A 73 19.88 4.37 13.60
N GLY A 74 19.81 5.53 14.24
CA GLY A 74 18.57 6.27 14.50
C GLY A 74 17.75 5.76 15.69
N VAL A 75 18.21 4.78 16.45
CA VAL A 75 17.57 4.42 17.72
C VAL A 75 17.83 5.51 18.74
N PHE A 76 16.80 5.91 19.47
CA PHE A 76 16.90 6.90 20.53
C PHE A 76 16.61 6.33 21.91
N ASN A 77 17.18 6.96 22.93
CA ASN A 77 16.93 6.69 24.33
C ASN A 77 17.01 7.98 25.13
N CYS A 78 15.98 8.28 25.92
CA CYS A 78 16.03 9.34 26.91
C CYS A 78 16.56 8.78 28.24
N PHE A 79 17.49 9.47 28.89
CA PHE A 79 18.04 9.04 30.19
C PHE A 79 17.24 9.54 31.38
N ALA A 80 16.36 10.50 31.20
CA ALA A 80 15.54 11.09 32.26
C ALA A 80 14.09 10.56 32.29
N CYS A 81 13.59 9.97 31.18
CA CYS A 81 12.25 9.38 31.14
C CYS A 81 12.27 8.04 30.37
N PRO A 82 11.17 7.23 30.40
CA PRO A 82 11.15 5.93 29.73
C PRO A 82 11.04 5.99 28.19
N ALA A 83 11.09 7.17 27.57
CA ALA A 83 10.98 7.32 26.13
C ALA A 83 12.20 6.74 25.40
N LYS A 84 11.99 5.76 24.54
CA LYS A 84 13.01 5.11 23.71
C LYS A 84 12.38 4.45 22.50
N GLY A 85 13.13 4.23 21.43
CA GLY A 85 12.62 3.55 20.25
C GLY A 85 13.37 3.90 18.98
N SER A 86 12.73 3.67 17.84
CA SER A 86 13.27 4.02 16.53
C SER A 86 13.17 5.53 16.24
N PHE A 87 13.88 6.01 15.23
CA PHE A 87 13.78 7.40 14.77
C PHE A 87 12.33 7.74 14.31
N VAL A 88 11.61 6.78 13.74
CA VAL A 88 10.18 6.94 13.40
C VAL A 88 9.38 7.27 14.65
N HIS A 89 9.59 6.54 15.75
CA HIS A 89 8.90 6.79 17.01
C HIS A 89 9.28 8.14 17.61
N PHE A 90 10.54 8.55 17.52
CA PHE A 90 10.98 9.88 17.94
C PHE A 90 10.21 11.00 17.21
N ILE A 91 10.11 10.89 15.88
CA ILE A 91 9.35 11.85 15.06
C ILE A 91 7.85 11.82 15.40
N ALA A 92 7.30 10.64 15.74
CA ALA A 92 5.92 10.52 16.20
C ALA A 92 5.66 11.30 17.49
N LEU A 93 6.58 11.20 18.45
CA LEU A 93 6.53 11.99 19.70
C LEU A 93 6.65 13.49 19.42
N CYS A 94 7.55 13.92 18.53
CA CYS A 94 7.67 15.32 18.14
C CYS A 94 6.36 15.91 17.65
N PHE A 95 5.64 15.19 16.78
CA PHE A 95 4.37 15.62 16.22
C PHE A 95 3.16 15.34 17.13
N SER A 96 3.32 14.65 18.26
CA SER A 96 2.24 14.11 19.09
C SER A 96 1.24 13.31 18.24
N LYS A 97 1.77 12.42 17.37
CA LYS A 97 1.03 11.57 16.43
C LYS A 97 1.47 10.12 16.54
N SER A 98 0.82 9.24 15.79
CA SER A 98 1.18 7.82 15.73
C SER A 98 2.46 7.59 14.90
N ASP A 99 3.14 6.46 15.15
CA ASP A 99 4.29 6.01 14.35
C ASP A 99 3.93 5.87 12.86
N SER A 100 2.70 5.47 12.56
CA SER A 100 2.21 5.39 11.17
C SER A 100 2.17 6.76 10.49
N TYR A 101 1.82 7.82 11.22
CA TYR A 101 1.88 9.19 10.71
C TYR A 101 3.32 9.63 10.47
N ALA A 102 4.20 9.44 11.45
CA ALA A 102 5.61 9.81 11.35
C ALA A 102 6.33 9.09 10.21
N LYS A 103 6.06 7.80 10.05
CA LYS A 103 6.56 6.99 8.95
C LYS A 103 6.16 7.55 7.58
N LYS A 104 4.87 7.84 7.40
CA LYS A 104 4.36 8.44 6.16
C LYS A 104 4.98 9.81 5.90
N TRP A 105 5.15 10.62 6.95
CA TRP A 105 5.76 11.94 6.85
C TRP A 105 7.23 11.86 6.44
N LEU A 106 8.02 10.97 7.07
CA LEU A 106 9.43 10.74 6.71
C LEU A 106 9.59 10.25 5.28
N ILE A 107 8.81 9.25 4.87
CA ILE A 107 8.85 8.72 3.50
C ILE A 107 8.46 9.80 2.49
N LYS A 108 7.42 10.59 2.78
CA LYS A 108 6.96 11.65 1.88
C LYS A 108 8.02 12.73 1.65
N ASN A 109 8.76 13.11 2.67
CA ASN A 109 9.70 14.22 2.59
C ASN A 109 11.12 13.79 2.18
N TYR A 110 11.55 12.58 2.57
CA TYR A 110 12.94 12.14 2.42
C TYR A 110 13.10 10.73 1.85
N GLY A 111 12.00 9.96 1.71
CA GLY A 111 12.07 8.57 1.26
C GLY A 111 12.53 8.45 -0.18
N ILE A 112 13.62 7.74 -0.40
CA ILE A 112 14.08 7.27 -1.70
C ILE A 112 13.72 5.80 -1.78
N LEU A 113 13.04 5.38 -2.86
CA LEU A 113 12.72 3.98 -3.06
C LEU A 113 14.02 3.19 -3.19
N ALA A 114 14.20 2.14 -2.40
CA ALA A 114 15.35 1.25 -2.54
C ALA A 114 15.22 0.52 -3.88
N GLU A 115 15.82 1.07 -4.92
CA GLU A 115 16.07 0.31 -6.14
C GLU A 115 17.13 -0.74 -5.80
N GLU A 116 16.86 -2.01 -6.12
CA GLU A 116 17.90 -3.03 -6.12
C GLU A 116 19.02 -2.53 -7.04
N ARG A 117 20.15 -2.12 -6.46
CA ARG A 117 21.36 -1.86 -7.24
C ARG A 117 21.73 -3.18 -7.92
N ILE A 118 21.51 -3.25 -9.23
CA ILE A 118 22.12 -4.29 -10.04
C ILE A 118 23.62 -4.00 -10.03
N SER A 119 24.34 -4.62 -9.12
CA SER A 119 25.79 -4.65 -9.11
C SER A 119 26.23 -5.53 -10.29
N LEU A 120 26.66 -4.91 -11.38
CA LEU A 120 27.37 -5.59 -12.45
C LEU A 120 28.75 -6.01 -11.91
N GLY A 121 28.90 -7.19 -11.33
CA GLY A 121 30.20 -7.68 -10.92
C GLY A 121 30.28 -8.87 -9.99
N GLU A 122 29.20 -9.33 -9.38
CA GLU A 122 29.24 -10.59 -8.63
C GLU A 122 28.55 -11.71 -9.42
N PRO A 123 29.09 -12.96 -9.38
CA PRO A 123 28.43 -14.09 -10.01
C PRO A 123 27.03 -14.23 -9.39
N ILE A 124 26.03 -14.31 -10.26
CA ILE A 124 24.63 -14.55 -9.88
C ILE A 124 24.60 -15.81 -9.02
N ARG A 125 24.64 -15.67 -7.69
CA ARG A 125 24.07 -16.70 -6.82
C ARG A 125 22.59 -16.63 -7.12
N LEU A 126 22.07 -17.71 -7.73
CA LEU A 126 20.63 -17.94 -7.79
C LEU A 126 20.13 -17.80 -6.35
N GLN A 127 19.56 -16.63 -6.02
CA GLN A 127 18.78 -16.50 -4.79
C GLN A 127 17.76 -17.62 -4.86
N GLU A 128 17.74 -18.47 -3.86
CA GLU A 128 16.65 -19.40 -3.66
C GLU A 128 15.37 -18.58 -3.87
N GLN A 129 14.62 -18.93 -4.91
CA GLN A 129 13.31 -18.34 -5.14
C GLN A 129 12.57 -18.54 -3.83
N GLU A 130 12.24 -17.45 -3.11
CA GLU A 130 11.27 -17.54 -2.02
C GLU A 130 10.12 -18.33 -2.60
N THR A 131 9.94 -19.55 -2.12
CA THR A 131 8.89 -20.45 -2.60
C THR A 131 7.59 -19.74 -2.25
N LYS A 132 6.94 -19.14 -3.25
CA LYS A 132 5.62 -18.53 -3.06
C LYS A 132 4.75 -19.58 -2.40
N LYS A 133 4.34 -19.31 -1.17
CA LYS A 133 3.51 -20.23 -0.40
C LYS A 133 2.10 -20.16 -1.01
N TYR A 134 1.79 -21.13 -1.87
CA TYR A 134 0.46 -21.24 -2.43
C TYR A 134 -0.50 -21.82 -1.39
N LEU A 135 -1.74 -21.34 -1.42
CA LEU A 135 -2.80 -21.89 -0.60
C LEU A 135 -3.42 -23.12 -1.28
N ASP A 136 -3.82 -24.12 -0.50
CA ASP A 136 -4.70 -25.16 -1.00
C ASP A 136 -6.07 -24.56 -1.29
N ASP A 137 -6.61 -24.75 -2.49
CA ASP A 137 -7.91 -24.19 -2.90
C ASP A 137 -9.09 -25.16 -2.71
N SER A 138 -8.85 -26.38 -2.22
CA SER A 138 -9.89 -27.40 -2.01
C SER A 138 -11.00 -26.95 -1.03
N PHE A 139 -10.71 -26.03 -0.12
CA PHE A 139 -11.73 -25.48 0.76
C PHE A 139 -12.82 -24.69 0.03
N LEU A 140 -12.51 -24.14 -1.16
CA LEU A 140 -13.50 -23.40 -1.97
C LEU A 140 -14.61 -24.28 -2.50
N ASP A 141 -14.39 -25.59 -2.65
CA ASP A 141 -15.39 -26.54 -3.12
C ASP A 141 -16.50 -26.77 -2.10
N LYS A 142 -16.23 -26.47 -0.80
CA LYS A 142 -17.17 -26.56 0.29
C LYS A 142 -18.06 -25.31 0.41
N LEU A 143 -17.75 -24.26 -0.32
CA LEU A 143 -18.45 -22.97 -0.30
C LEU A 143 -19.51 -22.90 -1.38
N GLN A 144 -20.55 -22.10 -1.15
CA GLN A 144 -21.61 -21.89 -2.13
C GLN A 144 -21.13 -21.04 -3.31
N PRO A 145 -21.50 -21.38 -4.56
CA PRO A 145 -21.00 -20.68 -5.74
C PRO A 145 -21.60 -19.28 -5.94
N TRP A 146 -22.67 -18.94 -5.22
CA TRP A 146 -23.39 -17.69 -5.40
C TRP A 146 -24.15 -17.27 -4.14
N HIS A 147 -24.33 -15.95 -3.98
CA HIS A 147 -25.20 -15.35 -2.97
C HIS A 147 -25.93 -14.12 -3.54
N PRO A 148 -27.23 -13.86 -3.22
CA PRO A 148 -27.99 -12.70 -3.69
C PRO A 148 -27.36 -11.34 -3.44
N TYR A 149 -26.50 -11.22 -2.42
CA TYR A 149 -25.70 -10.02 -2.17
C TYR A 149 -24.89 -9.56 -3.40
N LEU A 150 -24.34 -10.50 -4.20
CA LEU A 150 -23.59 -10.17 -5.41
C LEU A 150 -24.48 -9.54 -6.48
N GLN A 151 -25.73 -10.02 -6.58
CA GLN A 151 -26.74 -9.40 -7.47
C GLN A 151 -27.14 -8.00 -6.98
N GLN A 152 -27.31 -7.80 -5.68
CA GLN A 152 -27.56 -6.48 -5.10
C GLN A 152 -26.40 -5.49 -5.34
N ARG A 153 -25.21 -6.02 -5.58
CA ARG A 153 -24.02 -5.25 -5.98
C ARG A 153 -23.86 -5.17 -7.51
N HIS A 154 -24.91 -5.46 -8.28
CA HIS A 154 -24.95 -5.39 -9.75
C HIS A 154 -23.86 -6.20 -10.46
N LEU A 155 -23.39 -7.29 -9.82
CA LEU A 155 -22.36 -8.14 -10.41
C LEU A 155 -22.97 -9.24 -11.28
N ASP A 156 -22.37 -9.45 -12.46
CA ASP A 156 -22.74 -10.54 -13.35
C ASP A 156 -22.35 -11.90 -12.75
N ARG A 157 -23.32 -12.85 -12.76
CA ARG A 157 -23.11 -14.17 -12.19
C ARG A 157 -22.02 -14.96 -12.93
N THR A 158 -22.00 -14.89 -14.25
CA THR A 158 -21.01 -15.59 -15.08
C THR A 158 -19.59 -15.08 -14.78
N ILE A 159 -19.46 -13.78 -14.54
CA ILE A 159 -18.18 -13.16 -14.14
C ILE A 159 -17.77 -13.63 -12.75
N CYS A 160 -18.68 -13.63 -11.79
CA CYS A 160 -18.39 -14.14 -10.45
C CYS A 160 -17.95 -15.61 -10.47
N GLU A 161 -18.61 -16.45 -11.26
CA GLU A 161 -18.24 -17.86 -11.44
C GLU A 161 -16.89 -18.01 -12.14
N LYS A 162 -16.61 -17.21 -13.18
CA LYS A 162 -15.32 -17.18 -13.90
C LYS A 162 -14.13 -16.87 -12.95
N PHE A 163 -14.33 -15.94 -12.02
CA PHE A 163 -13.33 -15.59 -11.02
C PHE A 163 -13.43 -16.41 -9.72
N LYS A 164 -14.23 -17.48 -9.74
CA LYS A 164 -14.43 -18.42 -8.62
C LYS A 164 -14.84 -17.74 -7.31
N VAL A 165 -15.62 -16.64 -7.40
CA VAL A 165 -16.19 -15.99 -6.22
C VAL A 165 -17.11 -16.97 -5.51
N LYS A 166 -17.02 -17.04 -4.19
CA LYS A 166 -17.77 -17.99 -3.36
C LYS A 166 -18.46 -17.28 -2.20
N TYR A 167 -19.43 -17.95 -1.62
CA TYR A 167 -20.07 -17.53 -0.38
C TYR A 167 -19.87 -18.57 0.72
N ASP A 168 -19.38 -18.11 1.87
CA ASP A 168 -19.24 -18.92 3.09
C ASP A 168 -20.50 -18.69 3.96
N PRO A 169 -21.43 -19.69 4.07
CA PRO A 169 -22.65 -19.51 4.83
C PRO A 169 -22.41 -19.52 6.36
N ASN A 170 -21.32 -20.13 6.82
CA ASN A 170 -20.99 -20.19 8.24
C ASN A 170 -20.52 -18.83 8.74
N GLU A 171 -19.61 -18.21 7.99
CA GLU A 171 -19.03 -16.90 8.34
C GLU A 171 -19.83 -15.73 7.77
N LYS A 172 -20.86 -15.99 6.93
CA LYS A 172 -21.65 -14.98 6.20
C LYS A 172 -20.77 -14.01 5.43
N GLN A 173 -19.83 -14.55 4.66
CA GLN A 173 -18.82 -13.78 3.93
C GLN A 173 -18.75 -14.19 2.46
N ILE A 174 -18.52 -13.20 1.59
CA ILE A 174 -18.11 -13.44 0.20
C ILE A 174 -16.60 -13.66 0.20
N VAL A 175 -16.14 -14.67 -0.50
CA VAL A 175 -14.74 -15.04 -0.68
C VAL A 175 -14.31 -14.68 -2.10
N PHE A 176 -13.23 -13.95 -2.24
CA PHE A 176 -12.66 -13.50 -3.51
C PHE A 176 -11.29 -14.17 -3.75
N PRO A 177 -11.23 -15.36 -4.36
CA PRO A 177 -9.95 -16.05 -4.56
C PRO A 177 -9.05 -15.28 -5.52
N VAL A 178 -7.78 -15.12 -5.16
CA VAL A 178 -6.76 -14.45 -5.96
C VAL A 178 -5.81 -15.51 -6.52
N TYR A 179 -5.80 -15.66 -7.83
CA TYR A 179 -4.94 -16.62 -8.51
C TYR A 179 -3.81 -15.94 -9.28
N ASP A 180 -2.67 -16.60 -9.36
CA ASP A 180 -1.62 -16.23 -10.31
C ASP A 180 -1.99 -16.64 -11.76
N SER A 181 -1.14 -16.28 -12.72
CA SER A 181 -1.35 -16.61 -14.15
C SER A 181 -1.28 -18.12 -14.45
N LYS A 182 -0.72 -18.93 -13.55
CA LYS A 182 -0.63 -20.39 -13.66
C LYS A 182 -1.81 -21.09 -12.99
N GLY A 183 -2.67 -20.38 -12.28
CA GLY A 183 -3.84 -20.90 -11.59
C GLY A 183 -3.60 -21.36 -10.16
N HIS A 184 -2.51 -20.98 -9.52
CA HIS A 184 -2.27 -21.24 -8.11
C HIS A 184 -2.95 -20.19 -7.25
N LEU A 185 -3.59 -20.61 -6.16
CA LEU A 185 -4.25 -19.71 -5.21
C LEU A 185 -3.20 -18.98 -4.35
N LEU A 186 -3.18 -17.65 -4.43
CA LEU A 186 -2.28 -16.79 -3.68
C LEU A 186 -2.91 -16.31 -2.36
N MET A 187 -4.18 -15.95 -2.40
CA MET A 187 -4.93 -15.39 -1.28
C MET A 187 -6.43 -15.58 -1.49
N ALA A 188 -7.22 -15.62 -0.43
CA ALA A 188 -8.67 -15.68 -0.49
C ALA A 188 -9.32 -14.63 0.45
N PRO A 189 -9.25 -13.34 0.10
CA PRO A 189 -9.87 -12.27 0.88
C PRO A 189 -11.36 -12.52 1.10
N ARG A 190 -11.86 -12.08 2.25
CA ARG A 190 -13.24 -12.29 2.66
C ARG A 190 -13.92 -10.98 3.01
N ARG A 191 -15.15 -10.79 2.57
CA ARG A 191 -15.99 -9.63 2.88
C ARG A 191 -17.27 -10.07 3.55
N SER A 192 -17.56 -9.51 4.71
CA SER A 192 -18.85 -9.70 5.37
C SER A 192 -20.00 -9.14 4.52
N ILE A 193 -21.12 -9.88 4.45
CA ILE A 193 -22.36 -9.37 3.82
C ILE A 193 -23.20 -8.52 4.78
N GLN A 194 -22.85 -8.51 6.08
CA GLN A 194 -23.58 -7.79 7.12
C GLN A 194 -22.91 -6.46 7.51
N THR A 195 -21.60 -6.37 7.35
CA THR A 195 -20.78 -5.21 7.75
C THR A 195 -19.81 -4.84 6.63
N LYS A 196 -19.13 -3.70 6.76
CA LYS A 196 -18.04 -3.32 5.83
C LYS A 196 -16.71 -4.00 6.13
N PHE A 197 -16.73 -5.05 6.97
CA PHE A 197 -15.50 -5.72 7.39
C PHE A 197 -14.91 -6.57 6.25
N PHE A 198 -13.60 -6.41 6.03
CA PHE A 198 -12.83 -7.11 5.01
C PHE A 198 -11.61 -7.75 5.65
N VAL A 199 -11.45 -9.07 5.47
CA VAL A 199 -10.37 -9.85 6.07
C VAL A 199 -9.31 -10.17 5.03
N LEU A 200 -8.06 -9.85 5.35
CA LEU A 200 -6.87 -10.24 4.59
C LEU A 200 -5.98 -11.12 5.46
N ASN A 201 -5.27 -12.05 4.84
CA ASN A 201 -4.22 -12.80 5.51
C ASN A 201 -3.03 -11.87 5.79
N LYS A 202 -2.69 -11.69 7.08
CA LYS A 202 -1.70 -10.70 7.53
C LYS A 202 -0.25 -11.02 7.13
N ASP A 203 0.06 -12.31 6.95
CA ASP A 203 1.43 -12.82 6.77
C ASP A 203 1.77 -13.12 5.30
N ILE A 204 0.93 -12.68 4.37
CA ILE A 204 1.11 -12.91 2.94
C ILE A 204 1.25 -11.56 2.23
N GLU A 205 2.27 -11.44 1.37
CA GLU A 205 2.39 -10.29 0.47
C GLU A 205 1.08 -10.10 -0.31
N LYS A 206 0.54 -8.89 -0.27
CA LYS A 206 -0.78 -8.59 -0.82
C LYS A 206 -0.75 -8.62 -2.36
N PRO A 207 -1.37 -9.63 -3.01
CA PRO A 207 -1.40 -9.71 -4.46
C PRO A 207 -2.42 -8.71 -5.03
N LEU A 208 -2.36 -8.47 -6.35
CA LEU A 208 -3.41 -7.78 -7.07
C LEU A 208 -4.50 -8.76 -7.49
N TYR A 209 -5.75 -8.46 -7.11
CA TYR A 209 -6.92 -9.23 -7.55
C TYR A 209 -7.06 -9.15 -9.06
N CYS A 210 -7.38 -10.27 -9.72
CA CYS A 210 -7.52 -10.45 -11.16
C CYS A 210 -6.24 -10.24 -12.02
N LEU A 211 -5.06 -9.91 -11.45
CA LEU A 211 -3.84 -9.72 -12.23
C LEU A 211 -3.44 -11.01 -12.98
N GLY A 212 -3.59 -12.18 -12.35
CA GLY A 212 -3.31 -13.47 -12.99
C GLY A 212 -4.14 -13.71 -14.26
N ALA A 213 -5.42 -13.30 -14.25
CA ALA A 213 -6.28 -13.38 -15.43
C ALA A 213 -5.85 -12.40 -16.52
N VAL A 214 -5.43 -11.18 -16.16
CA VAL A 214 -4.89 -10.18 -17.09
C VAL A 214 -3.64 -10.73 -17.79
N GLN A 215 -2.70 -11.27 -17.03
CA GLN A 215 -1.46 -11.85 -17.56
C GLN A 215 -1.72 -13.08 -18.44
N LYS A 216 -2.56 -14.01 -17.99
CA LYS A 216 -2.91 -15.23 -18.74
C LYS A 216 -3.49 -14.92 -20.12
N ASN A 217 -4.25 -13.83 -20.24
CA ASN A 217 -4.90 -13.42 -21.48
C ASN A 217 -4.12 -12.33 -22.24
N ASN A 218 -2.89 -12.00 -21.84
CA ASN A 218 -2.02 -10.98 -22.46
C ASN A 218 -2.72 -9.63 -22.61
N ILE A 219 -3.51 -9.22 -21.62
CA ILE A 219 -4.22 -7.95 -21.62
C ILE A 219 -3.27 -6.85 -21.19
N ASN A 220 -3.14 -5.81 -22.00
CA ASN A 220 -2.19 -4.72 -21.79
C ASN A 220 -2.81 -3.38 -21.39
N ALA A 221 -4.16 -3.29 -21.35
CA ALA A 221 -4.89 -2.10 -20.92
C ALA A 221 -5.93 -2.50 -19.86
N VAL A 222 -5.82 -1.97 -18.64
CA VAL A 222 -6.65 -2.38 -17.51
C VAL A 222 -7.08 -1.21 -16.65
N CYS A 223 -8.21 -1.35 -15.95
CA CYS A 223 -8.60 -0.48 -14.85
C CYS A 223 -7.97 -0.96 -13.54
N TRP A 224 -7.56 -0.04 -12.67
CA TRP A 224 -7.08 -0.35 -11.33
C TRP A 224 -8.02 0.24 -10.29
N CYS A 225 -8.68 -0.61 -9.52
CA CYS A 225 -9.68 -0.28 -8.50
C CYS A 225 -9.13 -0.54 -7.08
N GLU A 226 -9.84 -0.06 -6.07
CA GLU A 226 -9.49 -0.31 -4.67
C GLU A 226 -9.92 -1.72 -4.22
N GLY A 227 -11.15 -2.11 -4.56
CA GLY A 227 -11.80 -3.32 -4.05
C GLY A 227 -12.14 -4.37 -5.11
N PRO A 228 -12.34 -5.63 -4.69
CA PRO A 228 -12.69 -6.70 -5.61
C PRO A 228 -14.09 -6.54 -6.23
N ILE A 229 -15.04 -5.90 -5.53
CA ILE A 229 -16.38 -5.65 -6.06
C ILE A 229 -16.30 -4.67 -7.23
N ASP A 230 -15.58 -3.56 -7.09
CA ASP A 230 -15.38 -2.60 -8.18
C ASP A 230 -14.69 -3.24 -9.38
N CYS A 231 -13.65 -4.02 -9.12
CA CYS A 231 -12.96 -4.78 -10.15
C CYS A 231 -13.93 -5.70 -10.92
N LEU A 232 -14.78 -6.45 -10.21
CA LEU A 232 -15.77 -7.32 -10.83
C LEU A 232 -16.88 -6.54 -11.56
N SER A 233 -17.23 -5.32 -11.12
CA SER A 233 -18.16 -4.45 -11.85
C SER A 233 -17.60 -4.10 -13.24
N PHE A 234 -16.32 -3.73 -13.35
CA PHE A 234 -15.66 -3.52 -14.64
C PHE A 234 -15.69 -4.80 -15.50
N TRP A 235 -15.33 -5.95 -14.92
CA TRP A 235 -15.37 -7.23 -15.64
C TRP A 235 -16.79 -7.60 -16.08
N SER A 236 -17.83 -7.29 -15.30
CA SER A 236 -19.23 -7.51 -15.66
C SER A 236 -19.66 -6.71 -16.90
N HIS A 237 -19.00 -5.59 -17.19
CA HIS A 237 -19.20 -4.78 -18.40
C HIS A 237 -18.18 -5.08 -19.51
N GLY A 238 -17.39 -6.15 -19.35
CA GLY A 238 -16.40 -6.58 -20.32
C GLY A 238 -15.07 -5.82 -20.27
N ILE A 239 -14.87 -4.95 -19.29
CA ILE A 239 -13.66 -4.13 -19.15
C ILE A 239 -12.67 -4.82 -18.19
N PRO A 240 -11.43 -5.11 -18.63
CA PRO A 240 -10.43 -5.70 -17.76
C PRO A 240 -10.07 -4.79 -16.60
N ALA A 241 -10.01 -5.37 -15.41
CA ALA A 241 -9.64 -4.63 -14.21
C ALA A 241 -8.80 -5.47 -13.23
N ILE A 242 -8.06 -4.78 -12.36
CA ILE A 242 -7.32 -5.32 -11.22
C ILE A 242 -7.69 -4.53 -9.97
N ALA A 243 -7.50 -5.12 -8.77
CA ALA A 243 -7.73 -4.39 -7.53
C ALA A 243 -6.64 -4.62 -6.49
N SER A 244 -6.39 -3.56 -5.69
CA SER A 244 -5.37 -3.55 -4.62
C SER A 244 -5.80 -4.27 -3.35
N LEU A 245 -7.07 -4.60 -3.16
CA LEU A 245 -7.60 -5.10 -1.89
C LEU A 245 -7.39 -4.08 -0.75
N GLY A 246 -7.84 -2.85 -0.96
CA GLY A 246 -7.60 -1.67 -0.13
C GLY A 246 -6.45 -0.80 -0.66
N SER A 247 -5.74 -0.07 0.22
CA SER A 247 -4.66 0.81 -0.22
C SER A 247 -3.57 0.08 -1.00
N PRO A 248 -3.02 0.67 -2.09
CA PRO A 248 -1.98 0.05 -2.89
C PRO A 248 -0.64 -0.04 -2.14
N THR A 249 0.20 -0.99 -2.53
CA THR A 249 1.55 -1.19 -1.99
C THR A 249 2.61 -1.05 -3.08
N ILE A 250 3.87 -0.87 -2.67
CA ILE A 250 5.00 -0.82 -3.60
C ILE A 250 5.17 -2.17 -4.31
N GLU A 251 4.95 -3.27 -3.62
CA GLU A 251 5.02 -4.62 -4.19
C GLU A 251 3.98 -4.80 -5.30
N GLN A 252 2.78 -4.24 -5.12
CA GLN A 252 1.75 -4.23 -6.17
C GLN A 252 2.15 -3.36 -7.37
N ILE A 253 2.81 -2.21 -7.15
CA ILE A 253 3.41 -1.42 -8.23
C ILE A 253 4.44 -2.26 -9.00
N LYS A 254 5.33 -2.97 -8.30
CA LYS A 254 6.31 -3.87 -8.94
C LYS A 254 5.63 -4.99 -9.75
N GLN A 255 4.52 -5.55 -9.25
CA GLN A 255 3.73 -6.55 -9.98
C GLN A 255 3.19 -5.97 -11.29
N VAL A 256 2.63 -4.75 -11.27
CA VAL A 256 2.13 -4.07 -12.49
C VAL A 256 3.28 -3.76 -13.47
N ASN A 257 4.39 -3.23 -12.98
CA ASN A 257 5.56 -2.90 -13.82
C ASN A 257 6.14 -4.15 -14.56
N LYS A 258 5.96 -5.36 -14.00
CA LYS A 258 6.41 -6.64 -14.56
C LYS A 258 5.31 -7.39 -15.33
N SER A 259 4.07 -6.88 -15.38
CA SER A 259 2.91 -7.63 -15.87
C SER A 259 2.67 -7.59 -17.39
N GLY A 260 3.35 -6.69 -18.11
CA GLY A 260 3.07 -6.41 -19.52
C GLY A 260 1.94 -5.40 -19.74
N ILE A 261 1.38 -4.82 -18.69
CA ILE A 261 0.41 -3.72 -18.79
C ILE A 261 1.13 -2.47 -19.33
N THR A 262 0.55 -1.83 -20.35
CA THR A 262 1.08 -0.61 -20.98
C THR A 262 0.15 0.58 -20.83
N VAL A 263 -1.13 0.33 -20.54
CA VAL A 263 -2.15 1.36 -20.30
C VAL A 263 -2.89 1.05 -19.00
N LEU A 264 -2.94 2.03 -18.11
CA LEU A 264 -3.58 1.92 -16.81
C LEU A 264 -4.62 3.00 -16.62
N TYR A 265 -5.85 2.60 -16.41
CA TYR A 265 -6.94 3.48 -16.02
C TYR A 265 -7.12 3.45 -14.51
N LEU A 266 -6.92 4.56 -13.82
CA LEU A 266 -7.13 4.65 -12.37
C LEU A 266 -8.61 4.88 -12.10
N ALA A 267 -9.27 3.89 -11.52
CA ALA A 267 -10.71 3.80 -11.31
C ALA A 267 -11.05 3.73 -9.81
N CYS A 268 -10.57 4.71 -9.05
CA CYS A 268 -10.77 4.77 -7.61
C CYS A 268 -11.97 5.64 -7.24
N ASP A 269 -12.43 5.51 -5.99
CA ASP A 269 -13.59 6.22 -5.47
C ASP A 269 -13.47 7.76 -5.66
N ASN A 270 -14.61 8.44 -5.85
CA ASN A 270 -14.68 9.90 -5.98
C ASN A 270 -14.50 10.62 -4.64
N ASP A 271 -13.57 10.18 -3.79
CA ASP A 271 -13.31 10.77 -2.48
C ASP A 271 -11.83 11.10 -2.25
N SER A 272 -11.49 11.58 -1.05
CA SER A 272 -10.11 11.94 -0.70
C SER A 272 -9.17 10.72 -0.66
N ALA A 273 -9.67 9.55 -0.29
CA ALA A 273 -8.89 8.32 -0.24
C ALA A 273 -8.54 7.85 -1.65
N GLY A 274 -9.50 7.88 -2.59
CA GLY A 274 -9.27 7.54 -3.99
C GLY A 274 -8.29 8.51 -4.67
N ARG A 275 -8.34 9.83 -4.35
CA ARG A 275 -7.31 10.77 -4.84
C ARG A 275 -5.91 10.46 -4.32
N ALA A 276 -5.78 10.08 -3.03
CA ALA A 276 -4.51 9.68 -2.45
C ALA A 276 -3.99 8.37 -3.08
N PHE A 277 -4.88 7.43 -3.35
CA PHE A 277 -4.59 6.19 -4.07
C PHE A 277 -4.02 6.47 -5.47
N ASN A 278 -4.69 7.30 -6.26
CA ASN A 278 -4.24 7.69 -7.60
C ASN A 278 -2.87 8.37 -7.56
N ALA A 279 -2.67 9.30 -6.62
CA ALA A 279 -1.41 10.01 -6.46
C ALA A 279 -0.25 9.05 -6.10
N PHE A 280 -0.50 8.06 -5.22
CA PHE A 280 0.48 7.05 -4.86
C PHE A 280 0.91 6.21 -6.08
N ILE A 281 -0.06 5.72 -6.87
CA ILE A 281 0.24 4.91 -8.07
C ILE A 281 1.04 5.76 -9.07
N LYS A 282 0.57 6.95 -9.44
CA LYS A 282 1.23 7.81 -10.43
C LYS A 282 2.67 8.17 -10.05
N ARG A 283 2.93 8.33 -8.75
CA ARG A 283 4.26 8.64 -8.25
C ARG A 283 5.25 7.47 -8.39
N ASN A 284 4.78 6.24 -8.23
CA ASN A 284 5.64 5.06 -8.09
C ASN A 284 5.60 4.12 -9.31
N LEU A 285 4.73 4.36 -10.29
CA LEU A 285 4.58 3.54 -11.48
C LEU A 285 5.69 3.83 -12.50
N ASP A 286 6.08 2.82 -13.28
CA ASP A 286 7.01 2.98 -14.40
C ASP A 286 6.46 3.99 -15.40
N LYS A 287 7.27 4.97 -15.78
CA LYS A 287 6.90 6.07 -16.72
C LYS A 287 6.57 5.60 -18.13
N ARG A 288 6.88 4.35 -18.46
CA ARG A 288 6.51 3.72 -19.75
C ARG A 288 5.05 3.31 -19.82
N ILE A 289 4.36 3.22 -18.67
CA ILE A 289 2.95 2.88 -18.59
C ILE A 289 2.14 4.18 -18.73
N LEU A 290 1.26 4.22 -19.72
CA LEU A 290 0.34 5.35 -19.91
C LEU A 290 -0.74 5.29 -18.83
N VAL A 291 -0.93 6.40 -18.12
CA VAL A 291 -1.90 6.49 -17.02
C VAL A 291 -2.99 7.50 -17.34
N GLN A 292 -4.23 7.08 -17.19
CA GLN A 292 -5.41 7.95 -17.29
C GLN A 292 -6.28 7.79 -16.03
N GLU A 293 -6.65 8.90 -15.39
CA GLU A 293 -7.64 8.85 -14.31
C GLU A 293 -9.06 8.81 -14.88
N LEU A 294 -9.88 7.95 -14.28
CA LEU A 294 -11.32 7.90 -14.55
C LEU A 294 -12.07 8.66 -13.45
N THR A 295 -13.09 9.38 -13.83
CA THR A 295 -13.96 10.11 -12.90
C THR A 295 -15.37 9.65 -13.11
N TYR A 296 -15.97 9.07 -12.09
CA TYR A 296 -17.38 8.64 -12.11
C TYR A 296 -18.34 9.83 -12.20
N PRO A 297 -19.58 9.63 -12.63
CA PRO A 297 -20.62 10.65 -12.54
C PRO A 297 -20.73 11.20 -11.12
N LEU A 298 -21.12 12.49 -10.99
CA LEU A 298 -21.21 13.14 -9.67
C LEU A 298 -22.18 12.44 -8.70
N SER A 299 -23.18 11.74 -9.23
CA SER A 299 -24.14 10.93 -8.46
C SER A 299 -23.56 9.61 -7.94
N CYS A 300 -22.38 9.20 -8.42
CA CYS A 300 -21.80 7.90 -8.13
C CYS A 300 -20.52 8.08 -7.32
N LYS A 301 -20.39 7.32 -6.24
CA LYS A 301 -19.15 7.27 -5.45
C LYS A 301 -18.11 6.35 -6.11
N ASP A 302 -18.55 5.20 -6.56
CA ASP A 302 -17.73 4.14 -7.15
C ASP A 302 -18.40 3.54 -8.38
N SER A 303 -17.76 2.53 -8.97
CA SER A 303 -18.26 1.84 -10.16
C SER A 303 -19.59 1.10 -9.94
N ASN A 304 -19.86 0.68 -8.72
CA ASN A 304 -21.04 -0.08 -8.35
C ASN A 304 -22.32 0.76 -8.28
N ASP A 305 -22.16 2.08 -8.15
CA ASP A 305 -23.29 3.01 -8.09
C ASP A 305 -23.82 3.39 -9.48
N MET A 306 -23.10 3.07 -10.56
CA MET A 306 -23.49 3.44 -11.92
C MET A 306 -24.65 2.59 -12.44
N SER A 307 -25.66 3.24 -13.03
CA SER A 307 -26.68 2.59 -13.83
C SER A 307 -26.10 2.08 -15.17
N GLU A 308 -26.85 1.22 -15.88
CA GLU A 308 -26.41 0.70 -17.19
C GLU A 308 -26.16 1.82 -18.20
N ASP A 309 -27.05 2.84 -18.26
CA ASP A 309 -26.87 4.00 -19.15
C ASP A 309 -25.60 4.78 -18.80
N GLN A 310 -25.33 4.99 -17.51
CA GLN A 310 -24.11 5.64 -17.05
C GLN A 310 -22.85 4.82 -17.41
N TRP A 311 -22.93 3.50 -17.35
CA TRP A 311 -21.85 2.62 -17.79
C TRP A 311 -21.57 2.77 -19.29
N GLN A 312 -22.61 2.80 -20.15
CA GLN A 312 -22.43 2.98 -21.58
C GLN A 312 -21.77 4.32 -21.90
N ASP A 313 -22.23 5.40 -21.28
CA ASP A 313 -21.62 6.73 -21.44
C ASP A 313 -20.19 6.78 -20.92
N PHE A 314 -19.92 6.14 -19.78
CA PHE A 314 -18.60 6.06 -19.18
C PHE A 314 -17.60 5.32 -20.08
N ILE A 315 -17.98 4.16 -20.59
CA ILE A 315 -17.17 3.37 -21.53
C ILE A 315 -16.85 4.17 -22.79
N LYS A 316 -17.87 4.85 -23.35
CA LYS A 316 -17.72 5.69 -24.54
C LYS A 316 -16.81 6.90 -24.27
N LYS A 317 -17.02 7.59 -23.16
CA LYS A 317 -16.24 8.77 -22.74
C LYS A 317 -14.74 8.47 -22.68
N TYR A 318 -14.38 7.37 -22.05
CA TYR A 318 -12.99 6.99 -21.84
C TYR A 318 -12.43 6.02 -22.89
N LYS A 319 -13.25 5.64 -23.89
CA LYS A 319 -12.91 4.70 -24.98
C LYS A 319 -12.35 3.38 -24.43
N LEU A 320 -12.97 2.89 -23.35
CA LEU A 320 -12.55 1.64 -22.72
C LEU A 320 -12.83 0.45 -23.65
N LYS A 321 -11.82 -0.42 -23.80
CA LYS A 321 -11.93 -1.58 -24.70
C LYS A 321 -12.52 -2.77 -23.96
N LYS A 322 -13.60 -3.32 -24.49
CA LYS A 322 -14.17 -4.60 -24.04
C LYS A 322 -13.31 -5.76 -24.55
N VAL A 323 -13.18 -6.80 -23.74
CA VAL A 323 -12.43 -8.02 -24.08
C VAL A 323 -13.31 -9.22 -24.39
N PHE A 324 -14.65 -9.07 -24.24
CA PHE A 324 -15.67 -10.03 -24.66
C PHE A 324 -17.04 -9.35 -24.82
#